data_983c7ecb0e8b12c7de9b65015326d6c7
#
_entry.id   983c7ecb0e8b12c7de9b65015326d6c7
#
_cell.length_a   1.000
_cell.length_b   1.000
_cell.length_c   1.000
_cell.angle_alpha   90.00
_cell.angle_beta   90.00
_cell.angle_gamma   90.00
#
_symmetry.space_group_name_H-M   'P 1'
#
loop_
_entity.id
_entity.type
_entity.pdbx_description
1 polymer ?
#
loop_
_entity_poly.entity_id
_entity_poly.type
_entity_poly.pdbx_seq_one_letter_code
_entity_poly.pdbx_strand_id
1 'polypeptide(L)'
;MSNLINKINTWIFDLDNTLYKADSGIFQQVHELMGEFIKKHLNMDIKEAKELQKSYYKKHGTTLRGLMDNHGIDPDDFLKEVHNLDYSIVGPDDLLNEQLKKLKGKKIIYTNANMQHAISVLDRINLSGFFDEIYDIKMANYVPKPEIKPYEQIIKKYNLNPSTSAMFDDIAKNLVPQKK
;
A
#
# COMPACT_ATOMS: atom_id res chain seq x y z
N MET A 1 2.41 -15.55 24.82
CA MET A 1 2.62 -15.04 23.44
C MET A 1 3.25 -16.06 22.49
N SER A 2 4.18 -16.92 22.89
CA SER A 2 4.83 -17.90 22.00
C SER A 2 3.88 -18.89 21.28
N ASN A 3 2.78 -19.27 21.89
CA ASN A 3 1.85 -20.25 21.33
C ASN A 3 0.99 -19.73 20.14
N LEU A 4 0.78 -18.42 20.04
CA LEU A 4 -0.05 -17.84 18.96
C LEU A 4 0.76 -17.69 17.67
N ILE A 5 1.99 -17.18 17.78
CA ILE A 5 2.89 -16.98 16.64
C ILE A 5 3.18 -18.32 15.92
N ASN A 6 3.31 -19.41 16.68
CA ASN A 6 3.55 -20.74 16.12
C ASN A 6 2.37 -21.31 15.31
N LYS A 7 1.17 -20.72 15.43
CA LYS A 7 -0.01 -21.12 14.66
C LYS A 7 -0.15 -20.34 13.34
N ILE A 8 0.57 -19.23 13.22
CA ILE A 8 0.51 -18.40 12.01
C ILE A 8 1.39 -19.03 10.92
N ASN A 9 0.78 -19.23 9.76
CA ASN A 9 1.45 -19.75 8.57
C ASN A 9 1.36 -18.80 7.36
N THR A 10 0.65 -17.68 7.51
CA THR A 10 0.56 -16.63 6.49
C THR A 10 0.69 -15.25 7.13
N TRP A 11 1.59 -14.47 6.58
CA TRP A 11 1.91 -13.12 7.04
C TRP A 11 1.60 -12.14 5.91
N ILE A 12 0.70 -11.21 6.15
CA ILE A 12 0.30 -10.18 5.19
C ILE A 12 0.83 -8.85 5.70
N PHE A 13 1.60 -8.17 4.88
CA PHE A 13 2.18 -6.88 5.22
C PHE A 13 1.68 -5.81 4.26
N ASP A 14 1.24 -4.70 4.80
CA ASP A 14 1.26 -3.47 4.05
C ASP A 14 2.72 -3.08 3.75
N LEU A 15 2.90 -2.17 2.80
CA LEU A 15 4.21 -1.73 2.35
C LEU A 15 4.61 -0.39 2.94
N ASP A 16 3.84 0.65 2.59
CA ASP A 16 4.20 2.05 2.83
C ASP A 16 4.04 2.41 4.30
N ASN A 17 5.10 2.93 4.92
CA ASN A 17 5.18 3.22 6.35
C ASN A 17 5.04 1.98 7.27
N THR A 18 5.02 0.78 6.70
CA THR A 18 4.99 -0.50 7.43
C THR A 18 6.34 -1.22 7.35
N LEU A 19 6.91 -1.38 6.14
CA LEU A 19 8.20 -2.04 5.92
C LEU A 19 9.38 -1.06 5.88
N TYR A 20 9.12 0.21 5.94
CA TYR A 20 10.08 1.28 6.12
C TYR A 20 9.46 2.40 6.96
N LYS A 21 10.30 3.26 7.53
CA LYS A 21 9.84 4.30 8.45
C LYS A 21 9.05 5.40 7.74
N ALA A 22 7.97 5.85 8.36
CA ALA A 22 7.12 6.92 7.84
C ALA A 22 7.86 8.27 7.63
N ASP A 23 8.92 8.51 8.39
CA ASP A 23 9.77 9.70 8.29
C ASP A 23 10.88 9.59 7.24
N SER A 24 10.89 8.52 6.44
CA SER A 24 11.86 8.33 5.34
C SER A 24 11.76 9.38 4.22
N GLY A 25 10.60 10.04 4.09
CA GLY A 25 10.34 11.03 3.04
C GLY A 25 9.71 10.48 1.77
N ILE A 26 9.63 9.15 1.58
CA ILE A 26 8.98 8.54 0.39
C ILE A 26 7.52 8.99 0.29
N PHE A 27 6.76 8.86 1.37
CA PHE A 27 5.34 9.22 1.34
C PHE A 27 5.09 10.71 1.15
N GLN A 28 6.04 11.56 1.59
CA GLN A 28 6.00 13.00 1.33
C GLN A 28 6.12 13.30 -0.17
N GLN A 29 7.06 12.64 -0.88
CA GLN A 29 7.18 12.78 -2.33
C GLN A 29 5.88 12.36 -3.04
N VAL A 30 5.28 11.21 -2.64
CA VAL A 30 3.99 10.77 -3.18
C VAL A 30 2.92 11.85 -3.00
N HIS A 31 2.82 12.44 -1.81
CA HIS A 31 1.87 13.52 -1.53
C HIS A 31 2.08 14.76 -2.41
N GLU A 32 3.31 15.14 -2.64
CA GLU A 32 3.66 16.28 -3.50
C GLU A 32 3.31 16.00 -4.95
N LEU A 33 3.68 14.82 -5.47
CA LEU A 33 3.37 14.40 -6.83
C LEU A 33 1.86 14.25 -7.08
N MET A 34 1.09 13.77 -6.10
CA MET A 34 -0.37 13.78 -6.17
C MET A 34 -0.94 15.19 -6.35
N GLY A 35 -0.43 16.17 -5.60
CA GLY A 35 -0.85 17.55 -5.72
C GLY A 35 -0.53 18.14 -7.09
N GLU A 36 0.69 17.91 -7.60
CA GLU A 36 1.10 18.36 -8.93
C GLU A 36 0.31 17.68 -10.04
N PHE A 37 0.01 16.38 -9.91
CA PHE A 37 -0.84 15.65 -10.84
C PHE A 37 -2.23 16.30 -10.92
N ILE A 38 -2.86 16.54 -9.78
CA ILE A 38 -4.21 17.13 -9.72
C ILE A 38 -4.21 18.53 -10.32
N LYS A 39 -3.24 19.38 -9.93
CA LYS A 39 -3.05 20.72 -10.48
C LYS A 39 -2.98 20.70 -12.02
N LYS A 40 -2.15 19.81 -12.57
CA LYS A 40 -1.92 19.67 -14.01
C LYS A 40 -3.17 19.19 -14.76
N HIS A 41 -3.79 18.12 -14.26
CA HIS A 41 -4.89 17.46 -14.98
C HIS A 41 -6.26 18.14 -14.80
N LEU A 42 -6.46 18.86 -13.69
CA LEU A 42 -7.71 19.58 -13.43
C LEU A 42 -7.58 21.09 -13.63
N ASN A 43 -6.40 21.57 -14.06
CA ASN A 43 -6.13 22.99 -14.34
C ASN A 43 -6.52 23.93 -13.18
N MET A 44 -6.06 23.63 -11.97
CA MET A 44 -6.30 24.41 -10.75
C MET A 44 -4.98 24.82 -10.08
N ASP A 45 -5.03 25.71 -9.08
CA ASP A 45 -3.81 26.03 -8.35
C ASP A 45 -3.39 24.90 -7.38
N ILE A 46 -2.13 24.94 -6.93
CA ILE A 46 -1.58 23.86 -6.08
C ILE A 46 -2.26 23.79 -4.71
N LYS A 47 -2.76 24.89 -4.17
CA LYS A 47 -3.45 24.93 -2.88
C LYS A 47 -4.80 24.22 -3.00
N GLU A 48 -5.57 24.56 -4.01
CA GLU A 48 -6.84 23.91 -4.34
C GLU A 48 -6.64 22.41 -4.61
N ALA A 49 -5.59 22.05 -5.37
CA ALA A 49 -5.25 20.67 -5.66
C ALA A 49 -4.96 19.86 -4.39
N LYS A 50 -4.19 20.42 -3.44
CA LYS A 50 -3.90 19.78 -2.15
C LYS A 50 -5.13 19.69 -1.24
N GLU A 51 -6.03 20.63 -1.27
CA GLU A 51 -7.30 20.57 -0.55
C GLU A 51 -8.21 19.48 -1.13
N LEU A 52 -8.31 19.40 -2.46
CA LEU A 52 -9.05 18.35 -3.16
C LEU A 52 -8.48 16.97 -2.86
N GLN A 53 -7.15 16.80 -2.90
CA GLN A 53 -6.45 15.57 -2.54
C GLN A 53 -6.86 15.08 -1.15
N LYS A 54 -6.82 15.95 -0.14
CA LYS A 54 -7.22 15.63 1.24
C LYS A 54 -8.71 15.28 1.35
N SER A 55 -9.56 16.02 0.64
CA SER A 55 -11.00 15.79 0.59
C SER A 55 -11.30 14.39 0.03
N TYR A 56 -10.65 14.03 -1.09
CA TYR A 56 -10.88 12.72 -1.72
C TYR A 56 -10.35 11.58 -0.87
N TYR A 57 -9.19 11.71 -0.25
CA TYR A 57 -8.70 10.72 0.71
C TYR A 57 -9.71 10.47 1.84
N LYS A 58 -10.28 11.54 2.42
CA LYS A 58 -11.28 11.42 3.50
C LYS A 58 -12.59 10.80 3.04
N LYS A 59 -13.08 11.18 1.84
CA LYS A 59 -14.40 10.81 1.35
C LYS A 59 -14.42 9.43 0.66
N HIS A 60 -13.36 9.09 -0.07
CA HIS A 60 -13.30 7.91 -0.93
C HIS A 60 -12.27 6.86 -0.47
N GLY A 61 -11.56 7.11 0.63
CA GLY A 61 -10.53 6.22 1.16
C GLY A 61 -9.15 6.41 0.52
N THR A 62 -9.08 6.79 -0.76
CA THR A 62 -7.86 7.23 -1.46
C THR A 62 -8.14 8.40 -2.37
N THR A 63 -7.10 9.20 -2.64
CA THR A 63 -7.14 10.29 -3.63
C THR A 63 -7.47 9.75 -5.01
N LEU A 64 -6.82 8.65 -5.41
CA LEU A 64 -7.05 7.99 -6.69
C LEU A 64 -8.52 7.63 -6.89
N ARG A 65 -9.17 7.01 -5.91
CA ARG A 65 -10.57 6.63 -6.02
C ARG A 65 -11.46 7.86 -6.26
N GLY A 66 -11.21 8.94 -5.53
CA GLY A 66 -11.93 10.19 -5.72
C GLY A 66 -11.75 10.79 -7.12
N LEU A 67 -10.54 10.75 -7.67
CA LEU A 67 -10.23 11.23 -9.03
C LEU A 67 -10.90 10.37 -10.11
N MET A 68 -10.89 9.05 -9.95
CA MET A 68 -11.60 8.14 -10.87
C MET A 68 -13.10 8.42 -10.89
N ASP A 69 -13.74 8.50 -9.71
CA ASP A 69 -15.18 8.62 -9.58
C ASP A 69 -15.73 9.99 -10.05
N ASN A 70 -14.96 11.06 -9.86
CA ASN A 70 -15.46 12.43 -10.11
C ASN A 70 -14.89 13.06 -11.39
N HIS A 71 -13.75 12.59 -11.90
CA HIS A 71 -13.06 13.22 -13.03
C HIS A 71 -12.70 12.24 -14.15
N GLY A 72 -13.00 10.94 -13.99
CA GLY A 72 -12.67 9.93 -14.99
C GLY A 72 -11.17 9.78 -15.25
N ILE A 73 -10.33 10.11 -14.27
CA ILE A 73 -8.87 9.98 -14.37
C ILE A 73 -8.51 8.51 -14.56
N ASP A 74 -7.64 8.25 -15.53
CA ASP A 74 -7.06 6.93 -15.72
C ASP A 74 -6.17 6.58 -14.52
N PRO A 75 -6.44 5.48 -13.81
CA PRO A 75 -5.67 5.11 -12.62
C PRO A 75 -4.22 4.75 -12.93
N ASP A 76 -3.90 4.24 -14.12
CA ASP A 76 -2.54 3.85 -14.49
C ASP A 76 -1.67 5.07 -14.75
N ASP A 77 -2.21 6.10 -15.38
CA ASP A 77 -1.54 7.39 -15.57
C ASP A 77 -1.25 8.05 -14.23
N PHE A 78 -2.24 8.08 -13.34
CA PHE A 78 -2.04 8.60 -11.98
C PHE A 78 -0.93 7.84 -11.24
N LEU A 79 -1.02 6.51 -11.17
CA LEU A 79 -0.06 5.68 -10.43
C LEU A 79 1.35 5.77 -11.01
N LYS A 80 1.48 5.92 -12.33
CA LYS A 80 2.76 6.11 -13.00
C LYS A 80 3.42 7.45 -12.62
N GLU A 81 2.65 8.54 -12.60
CA GLU A 81 3.21 9.86 -12.28
C GLU A 81 3.53 9.99 -10.78
N VAL A 82 2.65 9.54 -9.88
CA VAL A 82 2.84 9.71 -8.43
C VAL A 82 3.87 8.76 -7.82
N HIS A 83 4.25 7.69 -8.51
CA HIS A 83 5.31 6.78 -8.08
C HIS A 83 6.64 7.00 -8.83
N ASN A 84 6.81 8.14 -9.53
CA ASN A 84 8.10 8.55 -10.09
C ASN A 84 8.96 9.22 -9.00
N LEU A 85 9.42 8.43 -8.04
CA LEU A 85 10.04 8.86 -6.80
C LEU A 85 11.56 8.69 -6.82
N ASP A 86 12.24 9.47 -5.99
CA ASP A 86 13.60 9.17 -5.58
C ASP A 86 13.60 8.14 -4.44
N TYR A 87 13.80 6.87 -4.78
CA TYR A 87 13.88 5.78 -3.81
C TYR A 87 15.23 5.71 -3.08
N SER A 88 16.23 6.55 -3.41
CA SER A 88 17.54 6.52 -2.76
C SER A 88 17.51 6.95 -1.30
N ILE A 89 16.45 7.66 -0.90
CA ILE A 89 16.25 8.19 0.45
C ILE A 89 15.80 7.13 1.46
N VAL A 90 15.42 5.93 1.01
CA VAL A 90 15.09 4.80 1.88
C VAL A 90 16.16 3.71 1.76
N GLY A 91 16.45 3.06 2.86
CA GLY A 91 17.44 1.98 2.92
C GLY A 91 17.01 0.85 3.83
N PRO A 92 17.82 -0.22 3.92
CA PRO A 92 17.49 -1.39 4.71
C PRO A 92 17.45 -1.08 6.22
N ASP A 93 16.57 -1.78 6.91
CA ASP A 93 16.57 -1.92 8.36
C ASP A 93 16.99 -3.35 8.68
N ASP A 94 18.25 -3.53 9.08
CA ASP A 94 18.82 -4.86 9.31
C ASP A 94 18.08 -5.61 10.42
N LEU A 95 17.62 -4.89 11.46
CA LEU A 95 16.86 -5.51 12.55
C LEU A 95 15.51 -6.04 12.05
N LEU A 96 14.76 -5.25 11.28
CA LEU A 96 13.51 -5.68 10.67
C LEU A 96 13.75 -6.87 9.75
N ASN A 97 14.74 -6.78 8.87
CA ASN A 97 15.08 -7.83 7.91
C ASN A 97 15.43 -9.16 8.61
N GLU A 98 16.20 -9.11 9.72
CA GLU A 98 16.47 -10.29 10.53
C GLU A 98 15.22 -10.89 11.18
N GLN A 99 14.31 -10.05 11.70
CA GLN A 99 13.07 -10.56 12.30
C GLN A 99 12.14 -11.17 11.25
N LEU A 100 12.00 -10.53 10.09
CA LEU A 100 11.21 -11.07 8.98
C LEU A 100 11.71 -12.44 8.52
N LYS A 101 13.02 -12.65 8.45
CA LYS A 101 13.63 -13.95 8.08
C LYS A 101 13.29 -15.09 9.06
N LYS A 102 12.94 -14.77 10.31
CA LYS A 102 12.54 -15.77 11.32
C LYS A 102 11.08 -16.23 11.15
N LEU A 103 10.26 -15.48 10.41
CA LEU A 103 8.86 -15.82 10.18
C LEU A 103 8.76 -17.01 9.22
N LYS A 104 8.13 -18.08 9.68
CA LYS A 104 7.87 -19.28 8.86
C LYS A 104 6.54 -19.12 8.13
N GLY A 105 6.43 -19.74 6.95
CA GLY A 105 5.21 -19.73 6.15
C GLY A 105 5.19 -18.64 5.09
N LYS A 106 4.04 -18.49 4.45
CA LYS A 106 3.82 -17.59 3.31
C LYS A 106 3.84 -16.13 3.73
N LYS A 107 4.47 -15.27 2.93
CA LYS A 107 4.58 -13.83 3.16
C LYS A 107 4.06 -13.09 1.93
N ILE A 108 3.10 -12.21 2.15
CA ILE A 108 2.39 -11.49 1.08
C ILE A 108 2.45 -10.00 1.37
N ILE A 109 2.78 -9.19 0.38
CA ILE A 109 2.53 -7.75 0.41
C ILE A 109 1.09 -7.50 -0.02
N TYR A 110 0.36 -6.67 0.73
CA TYR A 110 -0.93 -6.13 0.33
C TYR A 110 -0.94 -4.60 0.45
N THR A 111 -0.83 -3.93 -0.69
CA THR A 111 -0.66 -2.47 -0.75
C THR A 111 -1.73 -1.78 -1.58
N ASN A 112 -2.03 -0.50 -1.25
CA ASN A 112 -2.82 0.40 -2.09
C ASN A 112 -1.98 1.10 -3.19
N ALA A 113 -0.66 0.81 -3.25
CA ALA A 113 0.22 1.24 -4.33
C ALA A 113 0.20 0.24 -5.49
N ASN A 114 0.93 0.53 -6.57
CA ASN A 114 1.10 -0.39 -7.69
C ASN A 114 2.31 -1.32 -7.49
N MET A 115 2.36 -2.38 -8.29
CA MET A 115 3.42 -3.39 -8.27
C MET A 115 4.82 -2.79 -8.47
N GLN A 116 4.99 -1.83 -9.40
CA GLN A 116 6.29 -1.22 -9.69
C GLN A 116 6.84 -0.46 -8.48
N HIS A 117 6.00 0.30 -7.79
CA HIS A 117 6.38 0.97 -6.53
C HIS A 117 6.81 -0.06 -5.48
N ALA A 118 6.01 -1.11 -5.30
CA ALA A 118 6.33 -2.17 -4.33
C ALA A 118 7.69 -2.80 -4.60
N ILE A 119 7.98 -3.17 -5.85
CA ILE A 119 9.28 -3.73 -6.25
C ILE A 119 10.41 -2.73 -5.96
N SER A 120 10.24 -1.45 -6.35
CA SER A 120 11.27 -0.42 -6.14
C SER A 120 11.60 -0.23 -4.66
N VAL A 121 10.58 -0.21 -3.79
CA VAL A 121 10.78 -0.12 -2.34
C VAL A 121 11.50 -1.36 -1.81
N LEU A 122 11.02 -2.57 -2.16
CA LEU A 122 11.60 -3.83 -1.68
C LEU A 122 13.07 -3.98 -2.08
N ASP A 123 13.44 -3.53 -3.29
CA ASP A 123 14.83 -3.51 -3.75
C ASP A 123 15.69 -2.61 -2.85
N ARG A 124 15.20 -1.43 -2.52
CA ARG A 124 15.94 -0.46 -1.70
C ARG A 124 16.13 -0.89 -0.26
N ILE A 125 15.16 -1.60 0.31
CA ILE A 125 15.22 -2.09 1.69
C ILE A 125 15.83 -3.48 1.81
N ASN A 126 16.43 -4.03 0.74
CA ASN A 126 17.03 -5.36 0.68
C ASN A 126 16.08 -6.52 1.01
N LEU A 127 14.83 -6.42 0.56
CA LEU A 127 13.80 -7.45 0.71
C LEU A 127 13.29 -8.00 -0.64
N SER A 128 14.04 -7.78 -1.74
CA SER A 128 13.73 -8.38 -3.04
C SER A 128 13.70 -9.90 -2.94
N GLY A 129 12.64 -10.52 -3.48
CA GLY A 129 12.44 -11.97 -3.45
C GLY A 129 12.14 -12.56 -2.06
N PHE A 130 11.96 -11.71 -1.03
CA PHE A 130 11.63 -12.19 0.31
C PHE A 130 10.13 -12.52 0.47
N PHE A 131 9.28 -11.84 -0.27
CA PHE A 131 7.83 -12.06 -0.26
C PHE A 131 7.44 -12.99 -1.39
N ASP A 132 6.55 -13.95 -1.08
CA ASP A 132 6.06 -14.93 -2.05
C ASP A 132 5.13 -14.29 -3.08
N GLU A 133 4.40 -13.25 -2.68
CA GLU A 133 3.39 -12.60 -3.51
C GLU A 133 3.29 -11.10 -3.18
N ILE A 134 2.89 -10.31 -4.18
CA ILE A 134 2.49 -8.92 -4.03
C ILE A 134 1.06 -8.77 -4.57
N TYR A 135 0.14 -8.35 -3.72
CA TYR A 135 -1.23 -8.02 -4.07
C TYR A 135 -1.38 -6.50 -4.05
N ASP A 136 -1.40 -5.90 -5.21
CA ASP A 136 -1.39 -4.47 -5.43
C ASP A 136 -2.80 -3.90 -5.71
N ILE A 137 -2.91 -2.59 -5.83
CA ILE A 137 -4.17 -1.89 -6.08
C ILE A 137 -4.81 -2.28 -7.43
N LYS A 138 -4.03 -2.65 -8.44
CA LYS A 138 -4.56 -3.11 -9.74
C LYS A 138 -5.23 -4.46 -9.61
N MET A 139 -4.62 -5.39 -8.87
CA MET A 139 -5.22 -6.69 -8.55
C MET A 139 -6.50 -6.56 -7.74
N ALA A 140 -6.61 -5.51 -6.93
CA ALA A 140 -7.82 -5.13 -6.20
C ALA A 140 -8.88 -4.42 -7.07
N ASN A 141 -8.67 -4.29 -8.39
CA ASN A 141 -9.51 -3.50 -9.31
C ASN A 141 -9.69 -2.05 -8.82
N TYR A 142 -8.62 -1.45 -8.31
CA TYR A 142 -8.58 -0.09 -7.75
C TYR A 142 -9.55 0.16 -6.59
N VAL A 143 -9.98 -0.91 -5.92
CA VAL A 143 -10.76 -0.84 -4.68
C VAL A 143 -9.75 -0.83 -3.51
N PRO A 144 -9.64 0.27 -2.75
CA PRO A 144 -8.61 0.38 -1.74
C PRO A 144 -8.96 -0.31 -0.42
N LYS A 145 -7.95 -0.58 0.40
CA LYS A 145 -8.16 -0.82 1.83
C LYS A 145 -8.87 0.41 2.46
N PRO A 146 -9.80 0.26 3.40
CA PRO A 146 -10.24 -0.95 4.09
C PRO A 146 -11.51 -1.61 3.50
N GLU A 147 -11.84 -1.39 2.23
CA GLU A 147 -13.00 -2.03 1.61
C GLU A 147 -12.89 -3.57 1.69
N ILE A 148 -13.99 -4.25 2.04
CA ILE A 148 -13.96 -5.71 2.34
C ILE A 148 -13.61 -6.57 1.12
N LYS A 149 -14.06 -6.16 -0.07
CA LYS A 149 -13.95 -6.95 -1.29
C LYS A 149 -12.51 -7.39 -1.64
N PRO A 150 -11.48 -6.52 -1.57
CA PRO A 150 -10.10 -6.95 -1.80
C PRO A 150 -9.58 -7.97 -0.78
N TYR A 151 -10.03 -7.92 0.48
CA TYR A 151 -9.65 -8.93 1.49
C TYR A 151 -10.24 -10.29 1.15
N GLU A 152 -11.49 -10.36 0.70
CA GLU A 152 -12.10 -11.61 0.22
C GLU A 152 -11.38 -12.14 -1.01
N GLN A 153 -10.98 -11.25 -1.91
CA GLN A 153 -10.23 -11.60 -3.12
C GLN A 153 -8.85 -12.19 -2.80
N ILE A 154 -8.06 -11.57 -1.92
CA ILE A 154 -6.73 -12.05 -1.53
C ILE A 154 -6.82 -13.41 -0.82
N ILE A 155 -7.80 -13.58 0.09
CA ILE A 155 -8.07 -14.84 0.78
C ILE A 155 -8.35 -15.94 -0.24
N LYS A 156 -9.26 -15.70 -1.18
CA LYS A 156 -9.62 -16.67 -2.22
C LYS A 156 -8.47 -16.96 -3.19
N LYS A 157 -7.80 -15.90 -3.67
CA LYS A 157 -6.73 -16.02 -4.67
C LYS A 157 -5.57 -16.88 -4.19
N TYR A 158 -5.16 -16.70 -2.95
CA TYR A 158 -4.00 -17.38 -2.38
C TYR A 158 -4.37 -18.55 -1.45
N ASN A 159 -5.66 -18.89 -1.39
CA ASN A 159 -6.21 -19.98 -0.54
C ASN A 159 -5.79 -19.82 0.93
N LEU A 160 -5.99 -18.62 1.48
CA LEU A 160 -5.56 -18.29 2.84
C LEU A 160 -6.58 -18.77 3.87
N ASN A 161 -6.08 -19.19 5.04
CA ASN A 161 -6.92 -19.42 6.21
C ASN A 161 -6.82 -18.23 7.17
N PRO A 162 -7.88 -17.41 7.35
CA PRO A 162 -7.85 -16.25 8.23
C PRO A 162 -7.47 -16.58 9.69
N SER A 163 -7.82 -17.80 10.17
CA SER A 163 -7.52 -18.21 11.55
C SER A 163 -6.04 -18.47 11.80
N THR A 164 -5.24 -18.62 10.74
CA THR A 164 -3.79 -18.85 10.79
C THR A 164 -3.03 -17.79 10.00
N SER A 165 -3.67 -16.66 9.73
CA SER A 165 -3.06 -15.51 9.05
C SER A 165 -2.94 -14.33 10.01
N ALA A 166 -1.88 -13.53 9.85
CA ALA A 166 -1.69 -12.27 10.55
C ALA A 166 -1.44 -11.15 9.55
N MET A 167 -1.99 -9.97 9.82
CA MET A 167 -1.81 -8.78 8.99
C MET A 167 -1.18 -7.64 9.79
N PHE A 168 -0.29 -6.91 9.15
CA PHE A 168 0.39 -5.71 9.64
C PHE A 168 0.11 -4.55 8.71
N ASP A 169 -0.30 -3.42 9.26
CA ASP A 169 -0.61 -2.19 8.51
C ASP A 169 -0.48 -1.01 9.48
N ASP A 170 0.13 0.09 9.07
CA ASP A 170 0.30 1.30 9.88
C ASP A 170 -1.03 2.04 10.12
N ILE A 171 -2.03 1.79 9.28
CA ILE A 171 -3.36 2.38 9.37
C ILE A 171 -4.34 1.40 10.04
N ALA A 172 -4.64 1.61 11.31
CA ALA A 172 -5.47 0.71 12.12
C ALA A 172 -6.82 0.34 11.47
N LYS A 173 -7.47 1.24 10.73
CA LYS A 173 -8.73 0.95 10.03
C LYS A 173 -8.58 -0.15 8.97
N ASN A 174 -7.39 -0.33 8.40
CA ASN A 174 -7.12 -1.36 7.40
C ASN A 174 -7.06 -2.76 8.04
N LEU A 175 -6.85 -2.86 9.35
CA LEU A 175 -6.88 -4.13 10.09
C LEU A 175 -8.31 -4.58 10.44
N VAL A 176 -9.31 -3.72 10.23
CA VAL A 176 -10.72 -4.00 10.50
C VAL A 176 -11.54 -3.70 9.23
N PRO A 177 -11.52 -4.60 8.22
CA PRO A 177 -12.26 -4.39 6.98
C PRO A 177 -13.75 -4.15 7.25
N GLN A 178 -14.31 -3.14 6.62
CA GLN A 178 -15.70 -2.75 6.83
C GLN A 178 -16.60 -3.46 5.82
N LYS A 179 -17.60 -4.16 6.31
CA LYS A 179 -18.75 -4.57 5.51
C LYS A 179 -19.62 -3.33 5.30
N LYS A 180 -19.89 -3.01 4.03
CA LYS A 180 -20.96 -2.06 3.67
C LYS A 180 -22.32 -2.70 3.86
#